data_8a98fd53695d90aa8eb696cc20f319ca
#
_entry.id   8a98fd53695d90aa8eb696cc20f319ca
#
_cell.length_a   1.000
_cell.length_b   1.000
_cell.length_c   1.000
_cell.angle_alpha   90.00
_cell.angle_beta   90.00
_cell.angle_gamma   90.00
#
_symmetry.space_group_name_H-M   'P 1'
#
loop_
_entity.id
_entity.type
_entity.pdbx_description
1 polymer ?
#
loop_
_entity_poly.entity_id
_entity_poly.type
_entity_poly.pdbx_seq_one_letter_code
_entity_poly.pdbx_strand_id
1 'polypeptide(L)'
;MKGKLYIDGFDAYTVYGVYITEGGYNELVAMPALKAVETNDWQEEDGVEADLLSPVLNTKDVQIKFAITESYGRYFSLIEMLSDGSYHTFYVSYIGRVYKLRLVSVQVSERMGDFALMTLKFADDYPLDGYTYKSPERTIAYDDSYTLDGLPFSEYGVRLLQGTLSEITKTPDVKTNMLRNIKTLSGAIYDPKTVIYKSKEVKLYCLMTAPTLSILWKNWDALLYDLTKPDERTLWVSALEQDFYLYYKSCQVSNFFVEGKIWLQFTLTVVFTHDFRIADDDTVLASEDGIIVFTQDGQYAIEMLADRYNFVTCRFVTNRQTLRLSQDGTFRFNN
;
A
#
# COMPACT_ATOMS: atom_id res chain seq x y z
N MET A 1 15.81 29.97 8.40
CA MET A 1 14.89 29.34 9.34
C MET A 1 13.52 30.04 9.34
N LYS A 2 13.48 31.38 9.33
CA LYS A 2 12.22 32.14 9.27
C LYS A 2 11.35 31.75 8.07
N GLY A 3 10.02 31.74 8.27
CA GLY A 3 9.04 31.44 7.23
C GLY A 3 8.96 29.98 6.80
N LYS A 4 9.60 29.06 7.54
CA LYS A 4 9.59 27.62 7.20
C LYS A 4 8.47 26.83 7.89
N LEU A 5 8.09 27.26 9.08
CA LEU A 5 7.01 26.67 9.87
C LEU A 5 6.17 27.76 10.52
N TYR A 6 4.86 27.66 10.35
CA TYR A 6 3.90 28.49 11.06
C TYR A 6 3.02 27.60 11.93
N ILE A 7 2.81 28.00 13.17
CA ILE A 7 1.88 27.38 14.12
C ILE A 7 0.84 28.42 14.47
N ASP A 8 -0.43 28.15 14.20
CA ASP A 8 -1.56 29.07 14.38
C ASP A 8 -1.32 30.47 13.74
N GLY A 9 -0.64 30.48 12.59
CA GLY A 9 -0.32 31.69 11.86
C GLY A 9 0.95 32.42 12.33
N PHE A 10 1.58 31.99 13.42
CA PHE A 10 2.82 32.57 13.94
C PHE A 10 4.05 31.83 13.42
N ASP A 11 5.07 32.54 12.97
CA ASP A 11 6.35 31.94 12.57
C ASP A 11 7.05 31.34 13.78
N ALA A 12 7.19 30.02 13.78
CA ALA A 12 7.70 29.24 14.92
C ALA A 12 9.14 29.60 15.30
N TYR A 13 9.98 29.95 14.30
CA TYR A 13 11.35 30.36 14.56
C TYR A 13 11.40 31.74 15.22
N THR A 14 10.62 32.70 14.72
CA THR A 14 10.63 34.08 15.23
C THR A 14 10.05 34.16 16.63
N VAL A 15 8.98 33.42 16.93
CA VAL A 15 8.26 33.50 18.21
C VAL A 15 8.89 32.56 19.25
N TYR A 16 9.20 31.34 18.87
CA TYR A 16 9.58 30.27 19.81
C TYR A 16 11.03 29.79 19.67
N GLY A 17 11.78 30.25 18.67
CA GLY A 17 13.17 29.84 18.43
C GLY A 17 13.31 28.40 17.98
N VAL A 18 12.26 27.80 17.39
CA VAL A 18 12.23 26.39 16.97
C VAL A 18 12.10 26.26 15.46
N TYR A 19 12.69 25.20 14.90
CA TYR A 19 12.49 24.81 13.51
C TYR A 19 12.54 23.30 13.34
N ILE A 20 11.93 22.80 12.28
CA ILE A 20 11.94 21.35 11.95
C ILE A 20 13.29 20.99 11.37
N THR A 21 13.88 19.89 11.85
CA THR A 21 15.14 19.34 11.33
C THR A 21 14.91 18.62 10.00
N GLU A 22 15.96 18.42 9.23
CA GLU A 22 15.91 17.66 7.98
C GLU A 22 15.33 16.26 8.21
N GLY A 23 14.40 15.83 7.36
CA GLY A 23 13.69 14.56 7.49
C GLY A 23 12.72 14.47 8.68
N GLY A 24 12.64 15.48 9.53
CA GLY A 24 11.79 15.49 10.72
C GLY A 24 10.29 15.69 10.45
N TYR A 25 9.86 15.62 9.18
CA TYR A 25 8.48 15.82 8.73
C TYR A 25 7.95 14.67 7.85
N ASN A 26 8.70 13.58 7.67
CA ASN A 26 8.29 12.48 6.78
C ASN A 26 6.94 11.88 7.20
N GLU A 27 6.68 11.77 8.50
CA GLU A 27 5.40 11.27 9.02
C GLU A 27 4.23 12.23 8.75
N LEU A 28 4.47 13.55 8.64
CA LEU A 28 3.45 14.50 8.20
C LEU A 28 3.00 14.23 6.76
N VAL A 29 3.91 13.81 5.90
CA VAL A 29 3.65 13.54 4.49
C VAL A 29 2.99 12.17 4.30
N ALA A 30 3.32 11.18 5.12
CA ALA A 30 2.79 9.82 5.01
C ALA A 30 1.25 9.79 5.03
N MET A 31 0.65 8.81 4.36
CA MET A 31 -0.78 8.56 4.44
C MET A 31 -1.15 7.95 5.79
N PRO A 32 -2.35 8.25 6.35
CA PRO A 32 -2.85 7.57 7.54
C PRO A 32 -3.05 6.08 7.26
N ALA A 33 -2.84 5.25 8.27
CA ALA A 33 -3.13 3.83 8.18
C ALA A 33 -4.65 3.57 8.22
N LEU A 34 -5.08 2.44 7.68
CA LEU A 34 -6.43 1.95 7.91
C LEU A 34 -6.56 1.41 9.34
N LYS A 35 -7.73 1.55 9.97
CA LYS A 35 -8.03 0.84 11.21
C LYS A 35 -7.96 -0.67 10.97
N ALA A 36 -7.78 -1.45 12.04
CA ALA A 36 -7.78 -2.89 11.92
C ALA A 36 -9.09 -3.35 11.25
N VAL A 37 -8.93 -4.08 10.14
CA VAL A 37 -10.05 -4.65 9.39
C VAL A 37 -10.45 -5.94 10.07
N GLU A 38 -11.75 -6.15 10.29
CA GLU A 38 -12.28 -7.42 10.75
C GLU A 38 -12.15 -8.44 9.62
N THR A 39 -11.65 -9.63 9.95
CA THR A 39 -11.39 -10.68 8.96
C THR A 39 -11.89 -12.01 9.47
N ASN A 40 -12.52 -12.79 8.58
CA ASN A 40 -12.79 -14.20 8.78
C ASN A 40 -11.66 -15.02 8.14
N ASP A 41 -11.02 -15.85 8.95
CA ASP A 41 -9.94 -16.74 8.50
C ASP A 41 -10.46 -18.16 8.41
N TRP A 42 -10.99 -18.53 7.25
CA TRP A 42 -11.48 -19.88 6.97
C TRP A 42 -10.32 -20.84 6.79
N GLN A 43 -10.34 -21.95 7.54
CA GLN A 43 -9.21 -22.88 7.55
C GLN A 43 -9.08 -23.68 6.26
N GLU A 44 -10.13 -23.78 5.48
CA GLU A 44 -10.24 -24.53 4.24
C GLU A 44 -9.93 -23.71 2.99
N GLU A 45 -9.79 -22.38 3.12
CA GLU A 45 -9.63 -21.46 2.01
C GLU A 45 -8.33 -20.66 2.13
N ASP A 46 -7.75 -20.30 0.98
CA ASP A 46 -6.59 -19.40 0.94
C ASP A 46 -6.96 -17.99 1.38
N GLY A 47 -6.07 -17.34 2.12
CA GLY A 47 -6.22 -15.97 2.53
C GLY A 47 -7.27 -15.75 3.62
N VAL A 48 -7.98 -14.63 3.53
CA VAL A 48 -9.01 -14.19 4.50
C VAL A 48 -10.13 -13.46 3.77
N GLU A 49 -11.33 -13.58 4.31
CA GLU A 49 -12.45 -12.71 3.96
C GLU A 49 -12.38 -11.45 4.82
N ALA A 50 -12.26 -10.27 4.22
CA ALA A 50 -12.11 -8.99 4.91
C ALA A 50 -13.41 -8.19 4.86
N ASP A 51 -13.88 -7.66 5.99
CA ASP A 51 -15.00 -6.73 6.02
C ASP A 51 -14.52 -5.33 5.61
N LEU A 52 -14.80 -4.97 4.37
CA LEU A 52 -14.43 -3.70 3.74
C LEU A 52 -15.65 -2.88 3.30
N LEU A 53 -16.83 -3.16 3.86
CA LEU A 53 -18.04 -2.38 3.55
C LEU A 53 -17.90 -0.90 3.91
N SER A 54 -17.13 -0.60 4.95
CA SER A 54 -16.90 0.76 5.42
C SER A 54 -15.48 0.92 5.99
N PRO A 55 -14.45 0.96 5.14
CA PRO A 55 -13.08 1.13 5.60
C PRO A 55 -12.88 2.49 6.26
N VAL A 56 -12.28 2.51 7.43
CA VAL A 56 -12.11 3.71 8.26
C VAL A 56 -10.62 3.97 8.50
N LEU A 57 -10.19 5.20 8.26
CA LEU A 57 -8.83 5.61 8.57
C LEU A 57 -8.60 5.71 10.08
N ASN A 58 -7.41 5.34 10.51
CA ASN A 58 -6.98 5.53 11.89
C ASN A 58 -6.52 6.97 12.12
N THR A 59 -6.52 7.40 13.38
CA THR A 59 -5.77 8.60 13.80
C THR A 59 -4.34 8.49 13.28
N LYS A 60 -3.86 9.54 12.65
CA LYS A 60 -2.50 9.58 12.12
C LYS A 60 -1.56 10.11 13.21
N ASP A 61 -0.75 9.22 13.75
CA ASP A 61 0.35 9.60 14.64
C ASP A 61 1.49 10.25 13.83
N VAL A 62 1.94 11.40 14.29
CA VAL A 62 2.98 12.18 13.61
C VAL A 62 4.06 12.58 14.61
N GLN A 63 5.30 12.24 14.31
CA GLN A 63 6.45 12.71 15.06
C GLN A 63 7.15 13.81 14.27
N ILE A 64 7.31 14.97 14.88
CA ILE A 64 8.05 16.09 14.30
C ILE A 64 9.30 16.32 15.13
N LYS A 65 10.45 16.32 14.46
CA LYS A 65 11.74 16.60 15.10
C LYS A 65 12.08 18.07 14.97
N PHE A 66 12.22 18.72 16.11
CA PHE A 66 12.56 20.14 16.19
C PHE A 66 13.98 20.34 16.73
N ALA A 67 14.63 21.39 16.27
CA ALA A 67 15.78 21.95 16.93
C ALA A 67 15.39 23.27 17.59
N ILE A 68 15.92 23.50 18.80
CA ILE A 68 15.79 24.72 19.58
C ILE A 68 17.13 25.45 19.46
N THR A 69 17.08 26.77 19.12
CA THR A 69 18.28 27.59 18.91
C THR A 69 18.38 28.80 19.84
N GLU A 70 17.38 28.98 20.70
CA GLU A 70 17.30 30.14 21.59
C GLU A 70 16.91 29.71 23.03
N SER A 71 16.88 30.69 23.93
CA SER A 71 16.66 30.45 25.36
C SER A 71 15.40 29.63 25.67
N TYR A 72 15.50 28.79 26.67
CA TYR A 72 14.44 27.89 27.13
C TYR A 72 13.09 28.52 27.43
N GLY A 73 13.05 29.82 27.79
CA GLY A 73 11.78 30.51 28.08
C GLY A 73 10.78 30.47 26.93
N ARG A 74 11.26 30.68 25.70
CA ARG A 74 10.41 30.66 24.50
C ARG A 74 9.91 29.24 24.16
N TYR A 75 10.75 28.26 24.38
CA TYR A 75 10.40 26.85 24.21
C TYR A 75 9.27 26.43 25.17
N PHE A 76 9.36 26.81 26.45
CA PHE A 76 8.28 26.51 27.40
C PHE A 76 6.97 27.15 26.99
N SER A 77 6.97 28.37 26.47
CA SER A 77 5.77 29.03 25.96
C SER A 77 5.16 28.27 24.78
N LEU A 78 5.98 27.66 23.90
CA LEU A 78 5.49 26.78 22.84
C LEU A 78 4.80 25.53 23.42
N ILE A 79 5.43 24.85 24.35
CA ILE A 79 4.88 23.63 24.96
C ILE A 79 3.61 23.95 25.75
N GLU A 80 3.57 25.05 26.48
CA GLU A 80 2.38 25.51 27.21
C GLU A 80 1.20 25.76 26.26
N MET A 81 1.46 26.48 25.15
CA MET A 81 0.47 26.73 24.11
C MET A 81 -0.04 25.42 23.49
N LEU A 82 0.86 24.51 23.10
CA LEU A 82 0.49 23.24 22.48
C LEU A 82 -0.19 22.25 23.44
N SER A 83 -0.04 22.46 24.75
CA SER A 83 -0.60 21.57 25.80
C SER A 83 -1.98 21.99 26.29
N ASP A 84 -2.62 22.94 25.64
CA ASP A 84 -3.95 23.45 26.03
C ASP A 84 -5.09 22.46 25.73
N GLY A 85 -4.78 21.32 25.06
CA GLY A 85 -5.74 20.29 24.66
C GLY A 85 -6.48 20.60 23.35
N SER A 86 -6.18 21.71 22.70
CA SER A 86 -6.78 22.10 21.43
C SER A 86 -6.04 21.51 20.22
N TYR A 87 -6.66 21.65 19.06
CA TYR A 87 -6.00 21.40 17.79
C TYR A 87 -5.32 22.67 17.30
N HIS A 88 -4.06 22.55 16.94
CA HIS A 88 -3.27 23.66 16.38
C HIS A 88 -3.05 23.47 14.89
N THR A 89 -3.00 24.56 14.15
CA THR A 89 -2.73 24.55 12.71
C THR A 89 -1.23 24.65 12.44
N PHE A 90 -0.70 23.69 11.70
CA PHE A 90 0.70 23.65 11.28
C PHE A 90 0.80 23.86 9.77
N TYR A 91 1.45 24.93 9.35
CA TYR A 91 1.81 25.12 7.94
C TYR A 91 3.31 25.00 7.78
N VAL A 92 3.74 23.98 7.05
CA VAL A 92 5.15 23.74 6.72
C VAL A 92 5.37 24.18 5.28
N SER A 93 6.10 25.29 5.08
CA SER A 93 6.27 25.90 3.76
C SER A 93 6.97 24.97 2.76
N TYR A 94 7.88 24.12 3.22
CA TYR A 94 8.56 23.12 2.41
C TYR A 94 7.59 22.06 1.85
N ILE A 95 6.61 21.66 2.65
CA ILE A 95 5.56 20.70 2.26
C ILE A 95 4.44 21.41 1.48
N GLY A 96 4.22 22.70 1.75
CA GLY A 96 3.15 23.49 1.14
C GLY A 96 1.75 23.06 1.54
N ARG A 97 1.57 22.49 2.76
CA ARG A 97 0.30 21.97 3.26
C ARG A 97 0.06 22.40 4.70
N VAL A 98 -1.22 22.56 5.05
CA VAL A 98 -1.69 22.83 6.41
C VAL A 98 -2.16 21.54 7.04
N TYR A 99 -1.77 21.32 8.30
CA TYR A 99 -2.20 20.21 9.12
C TYR A 99 -2.87 20.73 10.39
N LYS A 100 -3.84 20.00 10.90
CA LYS A 100 -4.52 20.28 12.16
C LYS A 100 -4.18 19.19 13.16
N LEU A 101 -3.31 19.49 14.10
CA LEU A 101 -2.65 18.51 14.95
C LEU A 101 -2.92 18.81 16.43
N ARG A 102 -3.03 17.75 17.23
CA ARG A 102 -3.12 17.78 18.68
C ARG A 102 -1.83 17.19 19.28
N LEU A 103 -1.26 17.87 20.28
CA LEU A 103 -0.08 17.37 20.98
C LEU A 103 -0.41 16.12 21.80
N VAL A 104 0.39 15.06 21.67
CA VAL A 104 0.27 13.81 22.42
C VAL A 104 1.37 13.70 23.47
N SER A 105 2.62 13.95 23.13
CA SER A 105 3.73 13.88 24.07
C SER A 105 4.95 14.69 23.62
N VAL A 106 5.79 15.02 24.57
CA VAL A 106 7.03 15.76 24.40
C VAL A 106 8.21 14.89 24.82
N GLN A 107 9.18 14.72 23.93
CA GLN A 107 10.44 14.05 24.20
C GLN A 107 11.61 14.98 23.87
N VAL A 108 12.42 15.32 24.84
CA VAL A 108 13.70 16.00 24.60
C VAL A 108 14.78 14.93 24.47
N SER A 109 15.37 14.80 23.28
CA SER A 109 16.30 13.72 22.97
C SER A 109 17.76 14.08 23.29
N GLU A 110 18.17 15.32 23.04
CA GLU A 110 19.55 15.76 23.25
C GLU A 110 19.59 17.22 23.69
N ARG A 111 20.54 17.55 24.57
CA ARG A 111 20.73 18.89 25.07
C ARG A 111 22.23 19.26 25.09
N MET A 112 22.58 20.34 24.40
CA MET A 112 23.94 20.87 24.34
C MET A 112 23.88 22.39 24.52
N GLY A 113 24.07 22.87 25.79
CA GLY A 113 23.99 24.29 26.10
C GLY A 113 22.64 24.90 25.75
N ASP A 114 22.65 25.92 24.88
CA ASP A 114 21.42 26.58 24.37
C ASP A 114 20.76 25.85 23.20
N PHE A 115 21.39 24.80 22.68
CA PHE A 115 20.83 23.92 21.65
C PHE A 115 20.17 22.70 22.27
N ALA A 116 19.01 22.34 21.73
CA ALA A 116 18.41 21.05 22.02
C ALA A 116 17.71 20.48 20.80
N LEU A 117 17.65 19.14 20.73
CA LEU A 117 16.80 18.41 19.83
C LEU A 117 15.62 17.88 20.62
N MET A 118 14.43 18.05 20.12
CA MET A 118 13.21 17.50 20.70
C MET A 118 12.36 16.83 19.65
N THR A 119 11.67 15.79 20.07
CA THR A 119 10.64 15.15 19.25
C THR A 119 9.30 15.39 19.92
N LEU A 120 8.39 16.02 19.19
CA LEU A 120 7.02 16.18 19.60
C LEU A 120 6.16 15.17 18.85
N LYS A 121 5.32 14.44 19.60
CA LYS A 121 4.33 13.55 19.02
C LYS A 121 3.00 14.25 18.96
N PHE A 122 2.42 14.24 17.78
CA PHE A 122 1.10 14.80 17.48
C PHE A 122 0.17 13.72 16.96
N ALA A 123 -1.12 14.01 17.04
CA ALA A 123 -2.17 13.23 16.41
C ALA A 123 -2.97 14.12 15.45
N ASP A 124 -3.17 13.60 14.22
CA ASP A 124 -4.19 14.07 13.29
C ASP A 124 -5.38 13.12 13.43
N ASP A 125 -6.40 13.54 14.15
CA ASP A 125 -7.55 12.70 14.50
C ASP A 125 -8.58 12.63 13.37
N TYR A 126 -8.49 13.49 12.37
CA TYR A 126 -9.46 13.61 11.27
C TYR A 126 -8.78 13.64 9.89
N PRO A 127 -8.00 12.61 9.55
CA PRO A 127 -7.35 12.56 8.24
C PRO A 127 -8.42 12.53 7.13
N LEU A 128 -8.24 13.31 6.08
CA LEU A 128 -9.17 13.51 4.96
C LEU A 128 -10.51 14.18 5.33
N ASP A 129 -10.64 14.81 6.52
CA ASP A 129 -11.86 15.54 6.86
C ASP A 129 -12.18 16.62 5.81
N GLY A 130 -13.43 16.61 5.33
CA GLY A 130 -13.88 17.55 4.31
C GLY A 130 -13.25 17.38 2.92
N TYR A 131 -12.49 16.29 2.68
CA TYR A 131 -11.93 16.03 1.35
C TYR A 131 -13.03 15.72 0.34
N THR A 132 -12.99 16.43 -0.79
CA THR A 132 -13.81 16.13 -1.97
C THR A 132 -12.92 15.56 -3.06
N TYR A 133 -13.27 14.39 -3.57
CA TYR A 133 -12.49 13.70 -4.59
C TYR A 133 -12.20 14.60 -5.80
N LYS A 134 -10.95 14.58 -6.22
CA LYS A 134 -10.47 15.24 -7.43
C LYS A 134 -9.71 14.21 -8.26
N SER A 135 -10.12 13.99 -9.49
CA SER A 135 -9.42 13.07 -10.39
C SER A 135 -7.92 13.39 -10.44
N PRO A 136 -7.06 12.38 -10.37
CA PRO A 136 -5.62 12.59 -10.45
C PRO A 136 -5.21 13.17 -11.82
N GLU A 137 -4.00 13.65 -11.92
CA GLU A 137 -3.44 14.25 -13.13
C GLU A 137 -2.11 13.57 -13.45
N ARG A 138 -2.03 12.96 -14.62
CA ARG A 138 -0.82 12.26 -15.04
C ARG A 138 0.35 13.20 -15.23
N THR A 139 1.45 12.93 -14.56
CA THR A 139 2.67 13.75 -14.56
C THR A 139 3.89 13.03 -15.11
N ILE A 140 3.74 11.75 -15.45
CA ILE A 140 4.77 10.88 -16.03
C ILE A 140 4.27 10.24 -17.33
N ALA A 141 5.17 9.58 -18.05
CA ALA A 141 4.77 8.79 -19.21
C ALA A 141 3.77 7.70 -18.79
N TYR A 142 2.80 7.43 -19.69
CA TYR A 142 1.83 6.37 -19.47
C TYR A 142 2.52 5.03 -19.26
N ASP A 143 2.06 4.30 -18.25
CA ASP A 143 2.57 2.99 -17.87
C ASP A 143 1.41 2.22 -17.22
N ASP A 144 0.99 1.13 -17.84
CA ASP A 144 -0.08 0.23 -17.39
C ASP A 144 0.44 -1.09 -16.84
N SER A 145 1.73 -1.17 -16.56
CA SER A 145 2.35 -2.35 -15.93
C SER A 145 1.67 -2.74 -14.62
N TYR A 146 1.12 -1.74 -13.93
CA TYR A 146 0.35 -1.91 -12.70
C TYR A 146 -0.87 -0.98 -12.74
N THR A 147 -2.06 -1.54 -12.51
CA THR A 147 -3.29 -0.75 -12.39
C THR A 147 -4.02 -1.03 -11.08
N LEU A 148 -4.63 0.00 -10.50
CA LEU A 148 -5.50 -0.10 -9.33
C LEU A 148 -6.95 0.11 -9.80
N ASP A 149 -7.80 -0.88 -9.65
CA ASP A 149 -9.20 -0.87 -10.15
C ASP A 149 -9.29 -0.46 -11.64
N GLY A 150 -8.32 -0.90 -12.44
CA GLY A 150 -8.23 -0.56 -13.86
C GLY A 150 -7.60 0.81 -14.15
N LEU A 151 -7.30 1.64 -13.14
CA LEU A 151 -6.63 2.92 -13.33
C LEU A 151 -5.10 2.73 -13.15
N PRO A 152 -4.27 3.02 -14.18
CA PRO A 152 -2.82 2.91 -14.08
C PRO A 152 -2.24 3.81 -12.98
N PHE A 153 -1.24 3.31 -12.25
CA PHE A 153 -0.53 4.12 -11.25
C PHE A 153 0.12 5.37 -11.86
N SER A 154 0.43 5.33 -13.17
CA SER A 154 0.95 6.49 -13.91
C SER A 154 -0.02 7.68 -13.94
N GLU A 155 -1.35 7.46 -13.83
CA GLU A 155 -2.34 8.53 -13.76
C GLU A 155 -2.24 9.34 -12.46
N TYR A 156 -1.75 8.72 -11.37
CA TYR A 156 -1.41 9.43 -10.13
C TYR A 156 0.01 10.03 -10.14
N GLY A 157 0.74 9.92 -11.26
CA GLY A 157 2.14 10.30 -11.32
C GLY A 157 3.07 9.36 -10.56
N VAL A 158 2.61 8.14 -10.28
CA VAL A 158 3.33 7.11 -9.50
C VAL A 158 3.91 6.08 -10.45
N ARG A 159 5.17 5.70 -10.17
CA ARG A 159 5.82 4.54 -10.76
C ARG A 159 6.18 3.56 -9.67
N LEU A 160 5.86 2.28 -9.89
CA LEU A 160 6.30 1.22 -9.00
C LEU A 160 7.78 0.90 -9.27
N LEU A 161 8.54 0.71 -8.21
CA LEU A 161 9.99 0.51 -8.26
C LEU A 161 10.36 -0.97 -8.21
N GLN A 162 11.62 -1.23 -8.53
CA GLN A 162 12.22 -2.56 -8.41
C GLN A 162 12.02 -3.12 -6.99
N GLY A 163 11.76 -4.42 -6.89
CA GLY A 163 11.44 -5.11 -5.64
C GLY A 163 9.94 -5.32 -5.42
N THR A 164 9.07 -4.48 -5.99
CA THR A 164 7.61 -4.65 -5.88
C THR A 164 7.16 -6.00 -6.44
N LEU A 165 7.61 -6.37 -7.64
CA LEU A 165 7.26 -7.65 -8.25
C LEU A 165 7.73 -8.84 -7.38
N SER A 166 8.92 -8.75 -6.79
CA SER A 166 9.44 -9.79 -5.89
C SER A 166 8.59 -9.94 -4.63
N GLU A 167 8.06 -8.85 -4.07
CA GLU A 167 7.13 -8.91 -2.94
C GLU A 167 5.78 -9.53 -3.35
N ILE A 168 5.28 -9.21 -4.55
CA ILE A 168 4.05 -9.79 -5.10
C ILE A 168 4.22 -11.29 -5.36
N THR A 169 5.34 -11.73 -5.90
CA THR A 169 5.58 -13.16 -6.24
C THR A 169 6.03 -14.02 -5.07
N LYS A 170 6.38 -13.42 -3.93
CA LYS A 170 6.81 -14.14 -2.74
C LYS A 170 5.70 -15.06 -2.23
N THR A 171 6.02 -16.33 -1.99
CA THR A 171 5.06 -17.31 -1.46
C THR A 171 4.58 -16.92 -0.06
N PRO A 172 3.28 -16.90 0.20
CA PRO A 172 2.73 -16.65 1.53
C PRO A 172 2.98 -17.82 2.49
N ASP A 173 2.80 -17.57 3.79
CA ASP A 173 2.89 -18.62 4.81
C ASP A 173 1.74 -19.62 4.69
N VAL A 174 2.03 -20.89 4.98
CA VAL A 174 1.02 -21.96 5.01
C VAL A 174 0.19 -21.86 6.28
N LYS A 175 -1.12 -22.08 6.17
CA LYS A 175 -2.00 -22.25 7.33
C LYS A 175 -1.75 -23.63 8.00
N THR A 176 -1.86 -23.65 9.32
CA THR A 176 -1.68 -24.91 10.10
C THR A 176 -3.01 -25.58 10.42
N ASN A 177 -3.93 -25.55 9.48
CA ASN A 177 -5.32 -25.94 9.64
C ASN A 177 -5.56 -27.41 9.95
N MET A 178 -4.74 -28.31 9.43
CA MET A 178 -4.91 -29.77 9.57
C MET A 178 -3.86 -30.41 10.49
N LEU A 179 -3.29 -29.61 11.41
CA LEU A 179 -2.33 -30.09 12.39
C LEU A 179 -3.04 -30.46 13.70
N ARG A 180 -3.08 -31.74 14.05
CA ARG A 180 -3.56 -32.21 15.35
C ARG A 180 -2.39 -32.63 16.23
N ASN A 181 -2.16 -31.91 17.30
CA ASN A 181 -1.19 -32.28 18.34
C ASN A 181 -1.92 -33.00 19.46
N ILE A 182 -1.75 -34.31 19.59
CA ILE A 182 -2.38 -35.13 20.61
C ILE A 182 -1.35 -35.42 21.69
N LYS A 183 -1.66 -35.04 22.94
CA LYS A 183 -0.71 -35.14 24.07
C LYS A 183 -0.16 -36.56 24.32
N THR A 184 -0.85 -37.59 23.84
CA THR A 184 -0.49 -39.02 24.03
C THR A 184 0.30 -39.60 22.86
N LEU A 185 0.52 -38.85 21.79
CA LEU A 185 1.25 -39.28 20.60
C LEU A 185 2.51 -38.43 20.42
N SER A 186 3.62 -39.08 20.04
CA SER A 186 4.83 -38.35 19.66
C SER A 186 4.64 -37.69 18.29
N GLY A 187 4.87 -36.37 18.21
CA GLY A 187 4.69 -35.61 16.99
C GLY A 187 3.24 -35.10 16.80
N ALA A 188 2.88 -34.82 15.57
CA ALA A 188 1.56 -34.31 15.20
C ALA A 188 1.03 -35.03 13.97
N ILE A 189 -0.29 -35.11 13.86
CA ILE A 189 -0.97 -35.62 12.67
C ILE A 189 -1.21 -34.42 11.76
N TYR A 190 -0.72 -34.48 10.53
CA TYR A 190 -0.87 -33.44 9.51
C TYR A 190 -1.48 -34.04 8.25
N ASP A 191 -2.42 -33.33 7.61
CA ASP A 191 -2.93 -33.71 6.30
C ASP A 191 -2.06 -33.10 5.20
N PRO A 192 -1.25 -33.86 4.47
CA PRO A 192 -0.37 -33.34 3.43
C PRO A 192 -1.09 -33.11 2.09
N LYS A 193 -2.37 -33.44 1.97
CA LYS A 193 -3.07 -33.42 0.68
C LYS A 193 -3.54 -32.00 0.29
N THR A 194 -3.71 -31.12 1.28
CA THR A 194 -4.25 -29.77 1.02
C THR A 194 -3.36 -28.72 1.67
N VAL A 195 -2.63 -27.98 0.86
CA VAL A 195 -1.83 -26.83 1.30
C VAL A 195 -2.64 -25.56 1.10
N ILE A 196 -2.93 -24.87 2.19
CA ILE A 196 -3.70 -23.63 2.22
C ILE A 196 -2.83 -22.51 2.79
N TYR A 197 -2.92 -21.33 2.21
CA TYR A 197 -2.04 -20.22 2.53
C TYR A 197 -2.78 -19.12 3.33
N LYS A 198 -2.02 -18.41 4.18
CA LYS A 198 -2.49 -17.23 4.89
C LYS A 198 -2.58 -16.05 3.94
N SER A 199 -3.35 -15.03 4.33
CA SER A 199 -3.28 -13.71 3.69
C SER A 199 -1.86 -13.18 3.69
N LYS A 200 -1.53 -12.33 2.72
CA LYS A 200 -0.16 -11.90 2.46
C LYS A 200 -0.04 -10.39 2.52
N GLU A 201 0.85 -9.89 3.39
CA GLU A 201 1.25 -8.50 3.34
C GLU A 201 2.27 -8.26 2.22
N VAL A 202 2.00 -7.32 1.36
CA VAL A 202 2.84 -6.95 0.20
C VAL A 202 3.25 -5.49 0.30
N LYS A 203 4.52 -5.22 0.04
CA LYS A 203 5.08 -3.87 -0.02
C LYS A 203 5.21 -3.42 -1.47
N LEU A 204 4.49 -2.38 -1.82
CA LEU A 204 4.60 -1.73 -3.11
C LEU A 204 5.55 -0.53 -2.95
N TYR A 205 6.72 -0.61 -3.54
CA TYR A 205 7.70 0.47 -3.54
C TYR A 205 7.36 1.47 -4.63
N CYS A 206 7.10 2.71 -4.26
CA CYS A 206 6.53 3.71 -5.13
C CYS A 206 7.38 4.97 -5.21
N LEU A 207 7.41 5.59 -6.38
CA LEU A 207 7.96 6.92 -6.63
C LEU A 207 6.91 7.78 -7.32
N MET A 208 6.42 8.79 -6.63
CA MET A 208 5.55 9.81 -7.21
C MET A 208 6.38 11.03 -7.63
N THR A 209 6.08 11.59 -8.79
CA THR A 209 6.69 12.83 -9.27
C THR A 209 5.62 13.80 -9.74
N ALA A 210 5.81 15.09 -9.45
CA ALA A 210 4.89 16.13 -9.87
C ALA A 210 5.63 17.42 -10.23
N PRO A 211 5.07 18.26 -11.13
CA PRO A 211 5.65 19.55 -11.48
C PRO A 211 5.43 20.61 -10.40
N THR A 212 4.38 20.50 -9.59
CA THR A 212 4.02 21.42 -8.52
C THR A 212 3.52 20.68 -7.28
N LEU A 213 3.66 21.30 -6.10
CA LEU A 213 3.10 20.76 -4.85
C LEU A 213 1.58 20.60 -4.91
N SER A 214 0.88 21.49 -5.58
CA SER A 214 -0.58 21.41 -5.73
C SER A 214 -1.01 20.13 -6.47
N ILE A 215 -0.31 19.78 -7.55
CA ILE A 215 -0.58 18.56 -8.31
C ILE A 215 -0.14 17.34 -7.51
N LEU A 216 1.01 17.41 -6.80
CA LEU A 216 1.45 16.33 -5.91
C LEU A 216 0.35 15.98 -4.90
N TRP A 217 -0.14 16.97 -4.15
CA TRP A 217 -1.16 16.75 -3.11
C TRP A 217 -2.50 16.32 -3.69
N LYS A 218 -2.87 16.86 -4.84
CA LYS A 218 -4.07 16.40 -5.56
C LYS A 218 -4.00 14.90 -5.86
N ASN A 219 -2.89 14.45 -6.42
CA ASN A 219 -2.67 13.05 -6.79
C ASN A 219 -2.52 12.15 -5.56
N TRP A 220 -1.85 12.65 -4.52
CA TRP A 220 -1.63 11.94 -3.26
C TRP A 220 -2.95 11.65 -2.52
N ASP A 221 -3.79 12.67 -2.41
CA ASP A 221 -5.09 12.54 -1.75
C ASP A 221 -6.06 11.69 -2.58
N ALA A 222 -6.00 11.78 -3.93
CA ALA A 222 -6.78 10.93 -4.82
C ALA A 222 -6.39 9.45 -4.69
N LEU A 223 -5.09 9.15 -4.63
CA LEU A 223 -4.59 7.78 -4.45
C LEU A 223 -5.06 7.20 -3.10
N LEU A 224 -4.94 7.96 -2.01
CA LEU A 224 -5.42 7.52 -0.70
C LEU A 224 -6.93 7.26 -0.72
N TYR A 225 -7.71 8.18 -1.32
CA TYR A 225 -9.15 8.01 -1.43
C TYR A 225 -9.51 6.75 -2.20
N ASP A 226 -8.86 6.50 -3.35
CA ASP A 226 -9.11 5.32 -4.17
C ASP A 226 -8.71 4.02 -3.46
N LEU A 227 -7.62 4.03 -2.70
CA LEU A 227 -7.18 2.89 -1.88
C LEU A 227 -8.13 2.57 -0.70
N THR A 228 -8.92 3.55 -0.25
CA THR A 228 -9.80 3.43 0.93
C THR A 228 -11.29 3.41 0.57
N LYS A 229 -11.64 3.21 -0.69
CA LYS A 229 -13.03 2.97 -1.11
C LYS A 229 -13.57 1.69 -0.49
N PRO A 230 -14.90 1.59 -0.29
CA PRO A 230 -15.55 0.33 0.07
C PRO A 230 -15.20 -0.81 -0.88
N ASP A 231 -15.29 -2.03 -0.39
CA ASP A 231 -14.92 -3.26 -1.05
C ASP A 231 -13.40 -3.43 -1.29
N GLU A 232 -13.01 -4.60 -1.72
CA GLU A 232 -11.62 -4.91 -2.06
C GLU A 232 -11.17 -4.13 -3.30
N ARG A 233 -9.87 -3.80 -3.32
CA ARG A 233 -9.24 -3.20 -4.49
C ARG A 233 -8.62 -4.27 -5.36
N THR A 234 -8.60 -4.03 -6.65
CA THR A 234 -7.97 -4.93 -7.62
C THR A 234 -6.67 -4.33 -8.12
N LEU A 235 -5.58 -5.06 -7.94
CA LEU A 235 -4.27 -4.73 -8.50
C LEU A 235 -3.99 -5.65 -9.69
N TRP A 236 -4.05 -5.13 -10.90
CA TRP A 236 -3.56 -5.83 -12.08
C TRP A 236 -2.05 -5.69 -12.21
N VAL A 237 -1.38 -6.80 -12.51
CA VAL A 237 0.07 -6.86 -12.71
C VAL A 237 0.34 -7.44 -14.10
N SER A 238 0.72 -6.59 -15.03
CA SER A 238 0.92 -6.94 -16.45
C SER A 238 1.98 -8.05 -16.65
N ALA A 239 3.06 -8.04 -15.84
CA ALA A 239 4.12 -9.05 -15.93
C ALA A 239 3.66 -10.46 -15.53
N LEU A 240 2.55 -10.59 -14.81
CA LEU A 240 1.96 -11.86 -14.36
C LEU A 240 0.63 -12.14 -15.07
N GLU A 241 0.14 -11.20 -15.86
CA GLU A 241 -1.18 -11.24 -16.50
C GLU A 241 -2.30 -11.62 -15.51
N GLN A 242 -2.20 -11.11 -14.26
CA GLN A 242 -3.06 -11.51 -13.14
C GLN A 242 -3.52 -10.32 -12.31
N ASP A 243 -4.78 -10.42 -11.83
CA ASP A 243 -5.36 -9.55 -10.81
C ASP A 243 -5.10 -10.10 -9.41
N PHE A 244 -4.85 -9.20 -8.47
CA PHE A 244 -4.72 -9.50 -7.05
C PHE A 244 -5.72 -8.67 -6.27
N TYR A 245 -6.50 -9.33 -5.41
CA TYR A 245 -7.46 -8.67 -4.54
C TYR A 245 -6.80 -8.26 -3.24
N LEU A 246 -7.00 -7.02 -2.85
CA LEU A 246 -6.29 -6.45 -1.71
C LEU A 246 -7.06 -5.35 -1.00
N TYR A 247 -6.59 -5.01 0.18
CA TYR A 247 -6.92 -3.75 0.83
C TYR A 247 -5.67 -3.00 1.29
N TYR A 248 -5.80 -1.69 1.39
CA TYR A 248 -4.75 -0.81 1.91
C TYR A 248 -4.58 -1.01 3.42
N LYS A 249 -3.35 -1.08 3.91
CA LYS A 249 -3.03 -1.17 5.33
C LYS A 249 -2.37 0.09 5.85
N SER A 250 -1.27 0.50 5.24
CA SER A 250 -0.49 1.65 5.69
C SER A 250 0.45 2.18 4.61
N CYS A 251 0.97 3.38 4.83
CA CYS A 251 1.96 4.03 3.97
C CYS A 251 3.13 4.55 4.80
N GLN A 252 4.34 4.37 4.30
CA GLN A 252 5.56 4.92 4.87
C GLN A 252 6.30 5.75 3.83
N VAL A 253 6.66 6.99 4.19
CA VAL A 253 7.46 7.87 3.34
C VAL A 253 8.93 7.73 3.70
N SER A 254 9.74 7.44 2.70
CA SER A 254 11.20 7.33 2.83
C SER A 254 11.87 8.66 2.56
N ASN A 255 11.53 9.29 1.44
CA ASN A 255 12.15 10.52 0.98
C ASN A 255 11.12 11.46 0.36
N PHE A 256 11.25 12.75 0.63
CA PHE A 256 10.47 13.80 0.01
C PHE A 256 11.37 14.96 -0.38
N PHE A 257 11.36 15.35 -1.64
CA PHE A 257 12.22 16.37 -2.19
C PHE A 257 11.43 17.37 -3.03
N VAL A 258 11.66 18.66 -2.80
CA VAL A 258 10.86 19.75 -3.39
C VAL A 258 11.73 20.73 -4.19
N GLU A 259 13.05 20.68 -4.03
CA GLU A 259 13.94 21.61 -4.72
C GLU A 259 14.18 21.15 -6.17
N GLY A 260 13.66 21.87 -7.13
CA GLY A 260 13.69 21.53 -8.54
C GLY A 260 12.52 20.64 -8.96
N LYS A 261 12.78 19.38 -9.33
CA LYS A 261 11.73 18.40 -9.65
C LYS A 261 11.19 17.80 -8.35
N ILE A 262 9.89 17.95 -8.10
CA ILE A 262 9.24 17.42 -6.90
C ILE A 262 9.10 15.91 -7.05
N TRP A 263 9.56 15.16 -6.05
CA TRP A 263 9.37 13.72 -5.99
C TRP A 263 9.21 13.22 -4.56
N LEU A 264 8.48 12.14 -4.43
CA LEU A 264 8.13 11.49 -3.18
C LEU A 264 8.33 9.99 -3.33
N GLN A 265 9.23 9.43 -2.52
CA GLN A 265 9.45 7.98 -2.44
C GLN A 265 8.75 7.44 -1.21
N PHE A 266 7.92 6.42 -1.41
CA PHE A 266 7.11 5.84 -0.35
C PHE A 266 6.86 4.35 -0.59
N THR A 267 6.44 3.68 0.46
CA THR A 267 6.06 2.28 0.42
C THR A 267 4.60 2.16 0.87
N LEU A 268 3.76 1.60 0.03
CA LEU A 268 2.42 1.17 0.41
C LEU A 268 2.49 -0.26 0.91
N THR A 269 1.94 -0.50 2.08
CA THR A 269 1.70 -1.86 2.58
C THR A 269 0.24 -2.18 2.33
N VAL A 270 0.01 -3.23 1.56
CA VAL A 270 -1.31 -3.77 1.22
C VAL A 270 -1.40 -5.20 1.68
N VAL A 271 -2.61 -5.71 1.88
CA VAL A 271 -2.86 -7.10 2.26
C VAL A 271 -3.62 -7.75 1.13
N PHE A 272 -3.03 -8.80 0.55
CA PHE A 272 -3.72 -9.66 -0.41
C PHE A 272 -4.63 -10.61 0.35
N THR A 273 -5.91 -10.61 0.00
CA THR A 273 -6.96 -11.31 0.72
C THR A 273 -7.14 -12.74 0.22
N HIS A 274 -7.24 -12.91 -1.09
CA HIS A 274 -7.45 -14.21 -1.76
C HIS A 274 -6.86 -14.17 -3.19
N ASP A 275 -6.92 -15.28 -3.90
CA ASP A 275 -6.46 -15.42 -5.30
C ASP A 275 -5.04 -14.90 -5.60
N PHE A 276 -4.17 -15.00 -4.61
CA PHE A 276 -2.79 -14.52 -4.71
C PHE A 276 -1.80 -15.61 -5.13
N ARG A 277 -2.26 -16.82 -5.44
CA ARG A 277 -1.41 -17.81 -6.08
C ARG A 277 -1.10 -17.33 -7.49
N ILE A 278 0.17 -17.35 -7.83
CA ILE A 278 0.55 -17.16 -9.22
C ILE A 278 0.07 -18.40 -9.96
N ALA A 279 -0.79 -18.21 -10.94
CA ALA A 279 -1.25 -19.32 -11.77
C ALA A 279 -0.02 -19.89 -12.48
N ASP A 280 0.37 -21.13 -12.14
CA ASP A 280 1.21 -21.89 -13.04
C ASP A 280 0.37 -22.14 -14.29
N ASP A 281 0.81 -21.60 -15.43
CA ASP A 281 0.12 -21.72 -16.73
C ASP A 281 -0.03 -23.15 -17.24
N ASP A 282 0.45 -24.15 -16.50
CA ASP A 282 0.57 -25.54 -16.92
C ASP A 282 -0.51 -26.47 -16.32
N THR A 283 -1.77 -25.99 -16.23
CA THR A 283 -2.86 -26.91 -15.85
C THR A 283 -3.21 -27.78 -17.04
N VAL A 284 -2.72 -29.00 -17.05
CA VAL A 284 -3.00 -29.97 -18.11
C VAL A 284 -4.28 -30.74 -17.82
N LEU A 285 -5.08 -30.95 -18.84
CA LEU A 285 -6.27 -31.79 -18.75
C LEU A 285 -5.83 -33.24 -18.44
N ALA A 286 -6.31 -33.75 -17.31
CA ALA A 286 -6.12 -35.17 -16.94
C ALA A 286 -7.48 -35.85 -16.82
N SER A 287 -7.51 -37.16 -17.08
CA SER A 287 -8.67 -38.02 -16.80
C SER A 287 -8.88 -38.16 -15.28
N GLU A 288 -10.03 -38.66 -14.84
CA GLU A 288 -10.30 -38.97 -13.42
C GLU A 288 -9.25 -39.92 -12.79
N ASP A 289 -8.57 -40.72 -13.61
CA ASP A 289 -7.49 -41.61 -13.19
C ASP A 289 -6.11 -40.91 -13.16
N GLY A 290 -6.03 -39.59 -13.41
CA GLY A 290 -4.79 -38.83 -13.41
C GLY A 290 -3.94 -38.97 -14.67
N ILE A 291 -4.49 -39.53 -15.76
CA ILE A 291 -3.78 -39.69 -17.03
C ILE A 291 -3.91 -38.36 -17.82
N ILE A 292 -2.78 -37.75 -18.18
CA ILE A 292 -2.74 -36.54 -18.99
C ILE A 292 -3.35 -36.83 -20.38
N VAL A 293 -4.29 -35.97 -20.78
CA VAL A 293 -4.94 -36.07 -22.10
C VAL A 293 -4.07 -35.36 -23.13
N PHE A 294 -3.69 -36.11 -24.15
CA PHE A 294 -2.92 -35.63 -25.28
C PHE A 294 -3.80 -35.47 -26.51
N THR A 295 -3.32 -34.70 -27.48
CA THR A 295 -3.91 -34.62 -28.83
C THR A 295 -3.86 -36.01 -29.50
N GLN A 296 -4.70 -36.21 -30.53
CA GLN A 296 -4.81 -37.53 -31.20
C GLN A 296 -3.49 -38.03 -31.82
N ASP A 297 -2.55 -37.12 -32.10
CA ASP A 297 -1.20 -37.46 -32.55
C ASP A 297 -0.23 -37.75 -31.41
N GLY A 298 -0.63 -37.58 -30.15
CA GLY A 298 0.16 -37.86 -28.96
C GLY A 298 1.29 -36.84 -28.73
N GLN A 299 1.33 -35.75 -29.48
CA GLN A 299 2.48 -34.84 -29.42
C GLN A 299 2.26 -33.67 -28.44
N TYR A 300 1.01 -33.34 -28.06
CA TYR A 300 0.69 -32.15 -27.26
C TYR A 300 -0.23 -32.51 -26.12
N ALA A 301 0.09 -32.08 -24.90
CA ALA A 301 -0.84 -32.10 -23.76
C ALA A 301 -1.88 -30.98 -23.93
N ILE A 302 -3.13 -31.27 -23.52
CA ILE A 302 -4.18 -30.26 -23.54
C ILE A 302 -4.09 -29.46 -22.24
N GLU A 303 -3.71 -28.19 -22.33
CA GLU A 303 -3.77 -27.26 -21.21
C GLU A 303 -5.17 -26.72 -21.00
N MET A 304 -5.61 -26.67 -19.75
CA MET A 304 -6.85 -26.04 -19.34
C MET A 304 -6.51 -24.69 -18.69
N LEU A 305 -6.88 -23.60 -19.34
CA LEU A 305 -6.87 -22.28 -18.74
C LEU A 305 -8.19 -22.10 -17.98
N ALA A 306 -8.12 -21.99 -16.67
CA ALA A 306 -9.25 -21.53 -15.87
C ALA A 306 -9.41 -20.02 -16.11
N ASP A 307 -10.34 -19.63 -16.98
CA ASP A 307 -10.71 -18.23 -17.13
C ASP A 307 -11.67 -17.84 -16.00
N ARG A 308 -11.42 -16.73 -15.32
CA ARG A 308 -12.19 -16.25 -14.16
C ARG A 308 -13.67 -15.96 -14.45
N TYR A 309 -14.09 -16.03 -15.70
CA TYR A 309 -15.46 -15.78 -16.13
C TYR A 309 -16.30 -17.04 -16.40
N ASN A 310 -16.02 -18.16 -15.74
CA ASN A 310 -16.71 -19.46 -15.92
C ASN A 310 -16.59 -20.08 -17.32
N PHE A 311 -15.56 -19.73 -18.09
CA PHE A 311 -15.27 -20.35 -19.36
C PHE A 311 -14.01 -21.22 -19.26
N VAL A 312 -14.16 -22.49 -19.53
CA VAL A 312 -13.00 -23.38 -19.76
C VAL A 312 -12.54 -23.16 -21.19
N THR A 313 -11.41 -22.49 -21.38
CA THR A 313 -10.76 -22.42 -22.70
C THR A 313 -9.67 -23.46 -22.75
N CYS A 314 -9.73 -24.37 -23.72
CA CYS A 314 -8.65 -25.32 -23.97
C CYS A 314 -7.60 -24.67 -24.86
N ARG A 315 -6.34 -24.70 -24.45
CA ARG A 315 -5.20 -24.18 -25.23
C ARG A 315 -4.31 -25.36 -25.63
N PHE A 316 -4.06 -25.49 -26.94
CA PHE A 316 -3.02 -26.40 -27.42
C PHE A 316 -1.73 -25.63 -27.58
N VAL A 317 -0.69 -26.00 -26.85
CA VAL A 317 0.60 -25.37 -26.97
C VAL A 317 1.41 -26.05 -28.06
N THR A 318 1.47 -25.43 -29.22
CA THR A 318 2.50 -25.71 -30.22
C THR A 318 3.61 -24.69 -30.06
N ASN A 319 4.82 -24.99 -30.53
CA ASN A 319 6.03 -24.16 -30.36
C ASN A 319 5.90 -22.66 -30.69
N ARG A 320 4.76 -22.11 -31.13
CA ARG A 320 4.48 -20.67 -31.32
C ARG A 320 3.03 -20.32 -31.67
N GLN A 321 2.07 -21.26 -31.66
CA GLN A 321 0.67 -20.94 -32.00
C GLN A 321 -0.27 -21.49 -30.94
N THR A 322 -1.18 -20.64 -30.46
CA THR A 322 -2.22 -21.04 -29.52
C THR A 322 -3.53 -21.29 -30.25
N LEU A 323 -4.14 -22.44 -30.00
CA LEU A 323 -5.49 -22.75 -30.48
C LEU A 323 -6.46 -22.48 -29.36
N ARG A 324 -7.45 -21.63 -29.59
CA ARG A 324 -8.53 -21.36 -28.61
C ARG A 324 -9.81 -22.00 -29.07
N LEU A 325 -10.50 -22.66 -28.15
CA LEU A 325 -11.87 -23.10 -28.33
C LEU A 325 -12.79 -21.95 -27.99
N SER A 326 -13.57 -21.45 -28.97
CA SER A 326 -14.58 -20.41 -28.73
C SER A 326 -15.85 -21.02 -28.14
N GLN A 327 -16.74 -20.20 -27.55
CA GLN A 327 -18.00 -20.63 -26.92
C GLN A 327 -18.94 -21.42 -27.86
N ASP A 328 -18.76 -21.28 -29.16
CA ASP A 328 -19.52 -21.98 -30.21
C ASP A 328 -18.89 -23.36 -30.55
N GLY A 329 -17.86 -23.80 -29.82
CA GLY A 329 -17.19 -25.07 -30.06
C GLY A 329 -16.22 -25.07 -31.24
N THR A 330 -15.93 -23.89 -31.82
CA THR A 330 -14.98 -23.79 -32.93
C THR A 330 -13.57 -23.46 -32.46
N PHE A 331 -12.56 -24.11 -33.05
CA PHE A 331 -11.16 -23.82 -32.79
C PHE A 331 -10.68 -22.63 -33.63
N ARG A 332 -10.02 -21.66 -33.02
CA ARG A 332 -9.41 -20.52 -33.72
C ARG A 332 -7.93 -20.44 -33.42
N PHE A 333 -7.12 -20.24 -34.45
CA PHE A 333 -5.71 -19.94 -34.31
C PHE A 333 -5.52 -18.44 -34.08
N ASN A 334 -4.75 -18.08 -33.05
CA ASN A 334 -4.23 -16.73 -32.93
C ASN A 334 -2.87 -16.67 -33.64
N ASN A 335 -2.79 -15.82 -34.65
CA ASN A 335 -1.54 -15.47 -35.31
C ASN A 335 -0.71 -14.54 -34.43
#